data_7482880c875e433b460d851a9f8e457c
#
_entry.id   7482880c875e433b460d851a9f8e457c
#
_cell.length_a   1.000
_cell.length_b   1.000
_cell.length_c   1.000
_cell.angle_alpha   90.00
_cell.angle_beta   90.00
_cell.angle_gamma   90.00
#
_symmetry.space_group_name_H-M   'P 1'
#
loop_
_entity.id
_entity.type
_entity.pdbx_description
1 polymer ?
#
loop_
_entity_poly.entity_id
_entity_poly.type
_entity_poly.pdbx_seq_one_letter_code
_entity_poly.pdbx_strand_id
1 'polypeptide(L)'
;MADLVFNISKGRVAELYNRVDTNDPANSAIIIALLASSGVESDATLRDKDTFADLVSGATNEATNTGYARKTLTDADIVAFAPDDTNDRVDLDIPDQTWTAVANDGTGAI
;
A
#
# COMPACT_ATOMS: atom_id res chain seq x y z
N MET A 1 5.69 -10.38 -11.52
CA MET A 1 5.85 -8.97 -11.14
C MET A 1 7.04 -8.88 -10.21
N ALA A 2 7.98 -8.02 -10.50
CA ALA A 2 9.08 -7.71 -9.59
C ALA A 2 8.65 -6.67 -8.55
N ASP A 3 9.40 -6.55 -7.46
CA ASP A 3 9.20 -5.45 -6.52
C ASP A 3 9.45 -4.12 -7.24
N LEU A 4 8.52 -3.20 -7.13
CA LEU A 4 8.61 -1.91 -7.81
C LEU A 4 8.10 -0.78 -6.91
N VAL A 5 8.56 0.43 -7.21
CA VAL A 5 8.07 1.66 -6.61
C VAL A 5 7.38 2.48 -7.69
N PHE A 6 6.15 2.92 -7.43
CA PHE A 6 5.42 3.81 -8.34
C PHE A 6 6.18 5.13 -8.55
N ASN A 7 6.14 5.67 -9.76
CA ASN A 7 6.85 6.91 -10.08
C ASN A 7 6.41 8.07 -9.20
N ILE A 8 5.12 8.16 -8.88
CA ILE A 8 4.54 9.19 -8.00
C ILE A 8 5.15 9.19 -6.58
N SER A 9 5.61 8.04 -6.09
CA SER A 9 6.14 7.91 -4.72
C SER A 9 7.66 7.94 -4.64
N LYS A 10 8.39 7.93 -5.77
CA LYS A 10 9.86 7.97 -5.79
C LYS A 10 10.37 9.25 -5.13
N GLY A 11 11.26 9.07 -4.14
CA GLY A 11 11.83 10.18 -3.36
C GLY A 11 10.85 10.86 -2.39
N ARG A 12 9.61 10.35 -2.26
CA ARG A 12 8.55 10.97 -1.46
C ARG A 12 7.97 10.05 -0.39
N VAL A 13 8.53 8.87 -0.18
CA VAL A 13 7.95 7.88 0.75
C VAL A 13 7.82 8.44 2.16
N ALA A 14 8.85 9.10 2.69
CA ALA A 14 8.81 9.72 4.01
C ALA A 14 7.80 10.88 4.08
N GLU A 15 7.70 11.70 3.03
CA GLU A 15 6.69 12.76 2.94
C GLU A 15 5.28 12.20 2.96
N LEU A 16 5.02 11.19 2.14
CA LEU A 16 3.70 10.58 2.04
C LEU A 16 3.29 9.90 3.37
N TYR A 17 4.24 9.24 4.02
CA TYR A 17 4.03 8.67 5.34
C TYR A 17 3.69 9.75 6.38
N ASN A 18 4.47 10.84 6.43
CA ASN A 18 4.24 11.95 7.34
C ASN A 18 2.87 12.61 7.11
N ARG A 19 2.40 12.68 5.87
CA ARG A 19 1.05 13.19 5.58
C ARG A 19 -0.05 12.33 6.21
N VAL A 20 0.12 11.03 6.24
CA VAL A 20 -0.82 10.14 6.92
C VAL A 20 -0.74 10.33 8.43
N ASP A 21 0.47 10.39 9.00
CA ASP A 21 0.70 10.60 10.43
C ASP A 21 0.10 11.93 10.93
N THR A 22 0.20 12.98 10.12
CA THR A 22 -0.37 14.30 10.46
C THR A 22 -1.83 14.47 10.02
N ASN A 23 -2.43 13.46 9.38
CA ASN A 23 -3.77 13.51 8.80
C ASN A 23 -3.95 14.72 7.86
N ASP A 24 -2.97 15.02 7.04
CA ASP A 24 -2.94 16.16 6.12
C ASP A 24 -2.62 15.70 4.67
N PRO A 25 -3.58 15.79 3.75
CA PRO A 25 -4.97 16.25 3.93
C PRO A 25 -5.80 15.33 4.84
N ALA A 26 -6.88 15.87 5.39
CA ALA A 26 -7.78 15.11 6.25
C ALA A 26 -8.24 13.80 5.58
N ASN A 27 -8.29 12.72 6.34
CA ASN A 27 -8.57 11.34 5.89
C ASN A 27 -7.46 10.73 5.00
N SER A 28 -6.24 11.23 5.08
CA SER A 28 -5.08 10.56 4.49
C SER A 28 -4.90 9.16 5.09
N ALA A 29 -4.57 8.20 4.24
CA ALA A 29 -4.39 6.81 4.70
C ALA A 29 -3.41 6.06 3.78
N ILE A 30 -2.80 5.02 4.35
CA ILE A 30 -2.04 4.02 3.59
C ILE A 30 -2.98 2.86 3.27
N ILE A 31 -3.07 2.48 2.01
CA ILE A 31 -3.86 1.34 1.57
C ILE A 31 -2.96 0.13 1.39
N ILE A 32 -3.32 -0.98 2.01
CA ILE A 32 -2.70 -2.28 1.77
C ILE A 32 -3.73 -3.18 1.09
N ALA A 33 -3.42 -3.62 -0.11
CA ALA A 33 -4.31 -4.43 -0.92
C ALA A 33 -3.58 -5.62 -1.54
N LEU A 34 -4.31 -6.74 -1.71
CA LEU A 34 -3.86 -7.90 -2.48
C LEU A 34 -4.38 -7.77 -3.92
N LEU A 35 -3.50 -7.97 -4.86
CA LEU A 35 -3.89 -8.01 -6.28
C LEU A 35 -4.22 -9.45 -6.69
N ALA A 36 -5.06 -9.57 -7.71
CA ALA A 36 -5.32 -10.84 -8.36
C ALA A 36 -4.01 -11.44 -8.90
N SER A 37 -3.88 -12.76 -8.83
CA SER A 37 -2.67 -13.46 -9.27
C SER A 37 -2.50 -13.51 -10.80
N SER A 38 -3.54 -13.17 -11.55
CA SER A 38 -3.52 -13.15 -13.02
C SER A 38 -4.00 -11.79 -13.56
N GLY A 39 -3.59 -11.47 -14.77
CA GLY A 39 -3.97 -10.21 -15.43
C GLY A 39 -3.19 -8.99 -14.95
N VAL A 40 -2.19 -9.15 -14.09
CA VAL A 40 -1.34 -8.03 -13.64
C VAL A 40 -0.60 -7.43 -14.83
N GLU A 41 -0.72 -6.13 -15.01
CA GLU A 41 -0.06 -5.38 -16.06
C GLU A 41 1.48 -5.41 -15.90
N SER A 42 2.20 -5.01 -16.93
CA SER A 42 3.67 -4.97 -16.90
C SER A 42 4.19 -3.99 -15.85
N ASP A 43 5.39 -4.25 -15.32
CA ASP A 43 6.04 -3.36 -14.36
C ASP A 43 6.18 -1.92 -14.88
N ALA A 44 6.40 -1.76 -16.19
CA ALA A 44 6.47 -0.44 -16.81
C ALA A 44 5.14 0.31 -16.71
N THR A 45 4.04 -0.38 -17.02
CA THR A 45 2.69 0.19 -16.91
C THR A 45 2.33 0.48 -15.45
N LEU A 46 2.64 -0.44 -14.53
CA LEU A 46 2.33 -0.28 -13.11
C LEU A 46 3.08 0.90 -12.48
N ARG A 47 4.33 1.15 -12.87
CA ARG A 47 5.12 2.28 -12.34
C ARG A 47 4.49 3.64 -12.60
N ASP A 48 3.72 3.77 -13.66
CA ASP A 48 3.11 5.02 -14.07
C ASP A 48 1.72 5.27 -13.43
N LYS A 49 1.25 4.33 -12.62
CA LYS A 49 -0.02 4.48 -11.89
C LYS A 49 0.14 5.43 -10.71
N ASP A 50 -0.76 6.39 -10.57
CA ASP A 50 -0.70 7.44 -9.56
C ASP A 50 -1.66 7.21 -8.38
N THR A 51 -2.72 6.43 -8.59
CA THR A 51 -3.74 6.15 -7.56
C THR A 51 -4.12 4.68 -7.56
N PHE A 52 -4.72 4.21 -6.47
CA PHE A 52 -5.26 2.85 -6.41
C PHE A 52 -6.37 2.62 -7.45
N ALA A 53 -7.23 3.62 -7.65
CA ALA A 53 -8.28 3.55 -8.67
C ALA A 53 -7.69 3.40 -10.08
N ASP A 54 -6.61 4.10 -10.38
CA ASP A 54 -5.89 3.98 -11.64
C ASP A 54 -5.21 2.59 -11.76
N LEU A 55 -4.62 2.09 -10.67
CA LEU A 55 -4.00 0.77 -10.62
C LEU A 55 -4.96 -0.34 -11.06
N VAL A 56 -6.21 -0.29 -10.62
CA VAL A 56 -7.23 -1.31 -10.91
C VAL A 56 -8.18 -0.94 -12.05
N SER A 57 -7.86 0.09 -12.82
CA SER A 57 -8.68 0.52 -13.96
C SER A 57 -8.43 -0.27 -15.25
N GLY A 58 -7.29 -0.96 -15.34
CA GLY A 58 -6.87 -1.74 -16.49
C GLY A 58 -7.10 -3.24 -16.32
N ALA A 59 -6.11 -4.03 -16.69
CA ALA A 59 -6.14 -5.49 -16.53
C ALA A 59 -5.78 -5.96 -15.11
N THR A 60 -5.09 -5.13 -14.35
CA THR A 60 -4.78 -5.40 -12.94
C THR A 60 -6.05 -5.27 -12.09
N ASN A 61 -6.35 -6.26 -11.26
CA ASN A 61 -7.53 -6.28 -10.42
C ASN A 61 -7.16 -6.57 -8.96
N GLU A 62 -8.02 -6.15 -8.04
CA GLU A 62 -7.92 -6.53 -6.63
C GLU A 62 -8.39 -7.98 -6.44
N ALA A 63 -7.83 -8.68 -5.47
CA ALA A 63 -8.22 -10.04 -5.13
C ALA A 63 -9.67 -10.12 -4.62
N THR A 64 -10.36 -11.24 -4.91
CA THR A 64 -11.77 -11.45 -4.57
C THR A 64 -12.00 -12.58 -3.57
N ASN A 65 -10.94 -13.06 -2.92
CA ASN A 65 -11.00 -14.18 -1.98
C ASN A 65 -11.93 -13.89 -0.79
N THR A 66 -12.72 -14.87 -0.38
CA THR A 66 -13.54 -14.77 0.83
C THR A 66 -12.64 -14.53 2.05
N GLY A 67 -13.04 -13.62 2.92
CA GLY A 67 -12.25 -13.22 4.11
C GLY A 67 -11.17 -12.17 3.82
N TYR A 68 -10.99 -11.78 2.57
CA TYR A 68 -10.13 -10.66 2.21
C TYR A 68 -10.91 -9.34 2.18
N ALA A 69 -10.31 -8.29 2.70
CA ALA A 69 -10.67 -6.90 2.45
C ALA A 69 -9.40 -6.05 2.50
N ARG A 70 -9.31 -5.03 1.65
CA ARG A 70 -8.19 -4.09 1.72
C ARG A 70 -8.13 -3.43 3.10
N LYS A 71 -6.95 -3.11 3.56
CA LYS A 71 -6.75 -2.36 4.81
C LYS A 71 -6.50 -0.90 4.51
N THR A 72 -7.13 -0.05 5.30
CA THR A 72 -6.95 1.39 5.27
C THR A 72 -6.34 1.79 6.61
N LEU A 73 -5.07 2.19 6.60
CA LEU A 73 -4.30 2.56 7.79
C LEU A 73 -4.27 4.08 7.90
N THR A 74 -4.86 4.59 8.97
CA THR A 74 -4.88 6.02 9.30
C THR A 74 -3.71 6.37 10.23
N ASP A 75 -3.63 7.62 10.64
CA ASP A 75 -2.68 8.10 11.66
C ASP A 75 -2.68 7.25 12.95
N ALA A 76 -3.84 6.75 13.37
CA ALA A 76 -3.96 5.90 14.55
C ALA A 76 -3.40 4.47 14.35
N ASP A 77 -3.18 4.05 13.12
CA ASP A 77 -2.79 2.68 12.75
C ASP A 77 -1.30 2.52 12.42
N ILE A 78 -0.55 3.60 12.40
CA ILE A 78 0.88 3.62 12.05
C ILE A 78 1.71 4.20 13.20
N VAL A 79 3.02 3.92 13.19
CA VAL A 79 3.93 4.54 14.16
C VAL A 79 4.17 6.00 13.76
N ALA A 80 4.13 6.92 14.73
CA ALA A 80 4.33 8.35 14.48
C ALA A 80 5.66 8.62 13.76
N PHE A 81 5.62 9.52 12.80
CA PHE A 81 6.82 9.98 12.10
C PHE A 81 7.69 10.80 13.07
N ALA A 82 8.86 10.28 13.42
CA ALA A 82 9.80 10.97 14.29
C ALA A 82 11.24 10.72 13.84
N PRO A 83 12.07 11.77 13.71
CA PRO A 83 13.50 11.60 13.52
C PRO A 83 14.17 10.91 14.71
N ASP A 84 15.06 9.99 14.42
CA ASP A 84 15.96 9.36 15.41
C ASP A 84 17.31 10.08 15.36
N ASP A 85 17.46 11.11 16.17
CA ASP A 85 18.66 11.94 16.21
C ASP A 85 19.90 11.19 16.76
N THR A 86 19.69 10.06 17.42
CA THR A 86 20.79 9.24 17.94
C THR A 86 21.46 8.44 16.82
N ASN A 87 20.67 7.96 15.86
CA ASN A 87 21.14 7.12 14.76
C ASN A 87 21.13 7.86 13.41
N ASP A 88 20.86 9.16 13.41
CA ASP A 88 20.85 10.01 12.20
C ASP A 88 19.92 9.47 11.09
N ARG A 89 18.71 9.03 11.47
CA ARG A 89 17.77 8.43 10.51
C ARG A 89 16.31 8.74 10.85
N VAL A 90 15.44 8.41 9.90
CA VAL A 90 13.99 8.33 10.13
C VAL A 90 13.54 6.90 9.87
N ASP A 91 12.90 6.29 10.85
CA ASP A 91 12.29 4.98 10.72
C ASP A 91 10.80 5.15 10.40
N LEU A 92 10.34 4.48 9.34
CA LEU A 92 8.93 4.39 8.97
C LEU A 92 8.47 2.98 9.33
N ASP A 93 7.49 2.88 10.21
CA ASP A 93 7.03 1.58 10.68
C ASP A 93 5.51 1.45 10.57
N ILE A 94 5.10 0.44 9.84
CA ILE A 94 3.70 0.01 9.74
C ILE A 94 3.59 -1.30 10.52
N PRO A 95 2.78 -1.36 11.58
CA PRO A 95 2.60 -2.59 12.35
C PRO A 95 2.19 -3.77 11.46
N ASP A 96 2.61 -4.97 11.84
CA ASP A 96 2.32 -6.19 11.10
C ASP A 96 0.84 -6.32 10.74
N GLN A 97 0.57 -6.60 9.48
CA GLN A 97 -0.79 -6.73 8.97
C GLN A 97 -1.11 -8.20 8.68
N THR A 98 -2.23 -8.66 9.20
CA THR A 98 -2.68 -10.03 9.04
C THR A 98 -4.10 -10.09 8.52
N TRP A 99 -4.36 -10.94 7.53
CA TRP A 99 -5.70 -11.39 7.16
C TRP A 99 -5.90 -12.79 7.69
N THR A 100 -6.82 -12.96 8.62
CA THR A 100 -7.18 -14.27 9.15
C THR A 100 -8.27 -14.91 8.28
N ALA A 101 -8.19 -16.22 8.06
CA ALA A 101 -9.21 -16.99 7.36
C ALA A 101 -9.51 -16.52 5.92
N VAL A 102 -8.52 -16.06 5.19
CA VAL A 102 -8.66 -15.83 3.75
C VAL A 102 -8.73 -17.18 3.05
N ALA A 103 -9.82 -17.43 2.33
CA ALA A 103 -10.03 -18.69 1.63
C ALA A 103 -9.31 -18.71 0.27
N ASN A 104 -8.98 -19.90 -0.20
CA ASN A 104 -8.41 -20.10 -1.55
C ASN A 104 -9.53 -20.31 -2.59
N ASP A 105 -10.44 -19.35 -2.69
CA ASP A 105 -11.64 -19.42 -3.54
C ASP A 105 -11.77 -18.24 -4.52
N GLY A 106 -10.85 -17.30 -4.49
CA GLY A 106 -10.90 -16.09 -5.30
C GLY A 106 -9.77 -15.98 -6.31
N THR A 107 -9.43 -14.76 -6.67
CA THR A 107 -8.45 -14.43 -7.73
C THR A 107 -7.05 -14.14 -7.22
N GLY A 108 -6.88 -13.93 -5.91
CA GLY A 108 -5.56 -13.77 -5.30
C GLY A 108 -4.89 -15.12 -5.05
N ALA A 109 -3.56 -15.19 -5.23
CA ALA A 109 -2.77 -16.36 -4.83
C ALA A 109 -2.54 -16.34 -3.31
N ILE A 110 -2.81 -17.46 -2.67
CA ILE A 110 -2.53 -17.67 -1.25
C ILE A 110 -1.83 -19.00 -1.03
#